data_6806f0b560b2eac088d887e7a4225688
#
_entry.id   6806f0b560b2eac088d887e7a4225688
#
_cell.length_a   1.000
_cell.length_b   1.000
_cell.length_c   1.000
_cell.angle_alpha   90.00
_cell.angle_beta   90.00
_cell.angle_gamma   90.00
#
_symmetry.space_group_name_H-M   'P 1'
#
loop_
_entity.id
_entity.type
_entity.pdbx_description
1 polymer ?
#
loop_
_entity_poly.entity_id
_entity_poly.type
_entity_poly.pdbx_seq_one_letter_code
_entity_poly.pdbx_strand_id
1 'polypeptide(L)' 'MPSFSNEFINRKVVDSRGELLGILQDIVIDPRTGDITEIMVKVEQEIDVNKLPWAMKNNLCAIPAQEVREIEERIVLRR' A
#
# COMPACT_ATOMS: atom_id res chain seq x y z
N MET A 1 -0.63 -4.57 22.72
CA MET A 1 0.67 -4.29 22.10
C MET A 1 0.48 -3.92 20.63
N PRO A 2 1.04 -2.81 20.19
CA PRO A 2 0.90 -2.49 18.78
C PRO A 2 1.69 -3.48 17.95
N SER A 3 1.05 -4.00 16.91
CA SER A 3 1.74 -4.85 15.97
C SER A 3 2.57 -3.97 15.04
N PHE A 4 3.54 -4.57 14.37
CA PHE A 4 4.35 -3.89 13.38
C PHE A 4 3.49 -3.20 12.32
N SER A 5 2.41 -3.86 11.89
CA SER A 5 1.53 -3.31 10.86
C SER A 5 0.80 -2.04 11.32
N ASN A 6 0.52 -1.90 12.61
CA ASN A 6 -0.19 -0.73 13.11
C ASN A 6 0.62 0.55 12.98
N GLU A 7 1.93 0.46 12.95
CA GLU A 7 2.79 1.63 12.79
C GLU A 7 2.63 2.27 11.41
N PHE A 8 2.23 1.49 10.41
CA PHE A 8 2.14 1.96 9.04
C PHE A 8 0.71 2.20 8.57
N ILE A 9 -0.28 1.74 9.34
CA ILE A 9 -1.68 1.96 8.98
C ILE A 9 -1.99 3.45 8.99
N ASN A 10 -2.77 3.90 8.02
CA ASN A 10 -3.15 5.29 7.78
C ASN A 10 -2.01 6.17 7.25
N ARG A 11 -0.85 5.61 6.93
CA ARG A 11 0.19 6.39 6.26
C ARG A 11 -0.18 6.60 4.80
N LYS A 12 0.23 7.75 4.29
CA LYS A 12 -0.01 8.08 2.89
C LYS A 12 0.85 7.23 1.98
N VAL A 13 0.25 6.77 0.89
CA VAL A 13 0.96 6.03 -0.16
C VAL A 13 1.06 6.94 -1.36
N VAL A 14 2.28 7.20 -1.82
CA VAL A 14 2.54 8.10 -2.95
C VAL A 14 3.27 7.36 -4.06
N ASP A 15 3.12 7.84 -5.29
CA ASP A 15 3.83 7.28 -6.43
C ASP A 15 5.27 7.79 -6.48
N SER A 16 6.02 7.39 -7.52
CA SER A 16 7.43 7.78 -7.65
C SER A 16 7.63 9.28 -7.83
N ARG A 17 6.58 10.01 -8.19
CA ARG A 17 6.61 11.46 -8.36
C ARG A 17 6.12 12.22 -7.14
N GLY A 18 5.71 11.49 -6.10
CA GLY A 18 5.19 12.08 -4.88
C GLY A 18 3.71 12.40 -4.91
N GLU A 19 3.00 11.96 -5.94
CA GLU A 19 1.55 12.16 -6.02
C GLU A 19 0.82 11.16 -5.12
N LEU A 20 -0.17 11.63 -4.39
CA LEU A 20 -0.92 10.81 -3.45
C LEU A 20 -1.79 9.80 -4.19
N LEU A 21 -1.56 8.53 -3.90
CA LEU A 21 -2.38 7.44 -4.40
C LEU A 21 -3.53 7.12 -3.44
N GLY A 22 -3.23 7.08 -2.17
CA GLY A 22 -4.22 6.74 -1.16
C GLY A 22 -3.59 6.56 0.21
N ILE A 23 -4.26 5.78 1.04
CA ILE A 23 -3.88 5.56 2.44
C ILE A 23 -3.77 4.07 2.70
N LEU A 24 -2.71 3.66 3.37
CA LEU A 24 -2.50 2.26 3.73
C LEU A 24 -3.55 1.82 4.75
N GLN A 25 -4.30 0.78 4.41
CA GLN A 25 -5.34 0.24 5.29
C GLN A 25 -4.93 -1.08 5.94
N ASP A 26 -4.13 -1.88 5.23
CA ASP A 26 -3.76 -3.20 5.74
C ASP A 26 -2.50 -3.69 5.05
N ILE A 27 -1.89 -4.71 5.65
CA ILE A 27 -0.68 -5.35 5.13
C ILE A 27 -0.92 -6.85 5.11
N VAL A 28 -0.54 -7.51 4.02
CA VAL A 28 -0.63 -8.97 3.91
C VAL A 28 0.76 -9.56 4.16
N ILE A 29 0.83 -10.46 5.11
CA ILE A 29 2.09 -11.09 5.53
C ILE A 29 2.02 -12.59 5.25
N ASP A 30 3.10 -13.15 4.70
CA ASP A 30 3.23 -14.59 4.55
C ASP A 30 3.54 -15.19 5.92
N PRO A 31 2.65 -16.02 6.48
CA PRO A 31 2.86 -16.57 7.82
C PRO A 31 4.06 -17.52 7.92
N ARG A 32 4.53 -18.05 6.80
CA ARG A 32 5.66 -18.98 6.80
C ARG A 32 7.00 -18.26 6.90
N THR A 33 7.10 -17.07 6.31
CA THR A 33 8.36 -16.34 6.23
C THR A 33 8.35 -15.07 7.06
N GLY A 34 7.16 -14.54 7.40
CA GLY A 34 7.01 -13.26 8.05
C GLY A 34 7.17 -12.07 7.12
N ASP A 35 7.35 -12.31 5.82
CA ASP A 35 7.54 -11.23 4.86
C ASP A 35 6.22 -10.60 4.46
N ILE A 36 6.25 -9.29 4.21
CA ILE A 36 5.11 -8.57 3.64
C ILE A 36 5.04 -8.92 2.16
N THR A 37 3.88 -9.42 1.72
CA THR A 37 3.67 -9.79 0.32
C THR A 37 2.90 -8.74 -0.45
N GLU A 38 1.97 -8.06 0.21
CA GLU A 38 1.15 -7.01 -0.42
C GLU A 38 0.82 -5.93 0.59
N ILE A 39 0.56 -4.72 0.09
CA ILE A 39 -0.05 -3.67 0.89
C ILE A 39 -1.45 -3.41 0.33
N MET A 40 -2.40 -3.14 1.21
CA MET A 40 -3.79 -2.87 0.83
C MET A 40 -4.05 -1.39 1.03
N VAL A 41 -4.36 -0.69 -0.05
CA VAL A 41 -4.45 0.77 -0.09
C VAL A 41 -5.86 1.22 -0.43
N LYS A 42 -6.39 2.13 0.38
CA LYS A 42 -7.64 2.82 0.05
C LYS A 42 -7.30 3.97 -0.89
N VAL A 43 -7.65 3.80 -2.15
CA VAL A 43 -7.29 4.74 -3.21
C VAL A 43 -8.16 6.00 -3.12
N GLU A 44 -7.57 7.15 -3.41
CA GLU A 44 -8.26 8.44 -3.41
C GLU A 44 -9.41 8.43 -4.42
N GLN A 45 -10.50 9.12 -4.08
CA GLN A 45 -11.72 9.11 -4.89
C GLN A 45 -11.51 9.65 -6.30
N GLU A 46 -10.60 10.58 -6.46
CA GLU A 46 -10.32 11.21 -7.75
C GLU A 46 -9.58 10.30 -8.72
N ILE A 47 -9.02 9.19 -8.21
CA ILE A 47 -8.22 8.29 -9.03
C ILE A 47 -9.11 7.21 -9.62
N ASP A 48 -8.99 7.02 -10.94
CA ASP A 48 -9.69 5.93 -11.62
C ASP A 48 -8.93 4.62 -11.38
N VAL A 49 -9.51 3.77 -10.53
CA VAL A 49 -8.87 2.50 -10.16
C VAL A 49 -8.66 1.57 -11.34
N ASN A 50 -9.44 1.75 -12.41
CA ASN A 50 -9.31 0.92 -13.61
C ASN A 50 -8.02 1.22 -14.39
N LYS A 51 -7.39 2.36 -14.09
CA LYS A 51 -6.13 2.74 -14.73
C LYS A 51 -4.91 2.28 -13.95
N LEU A 52 -5.13 1.73 -12.76
CA LEU A 52 -4.03 1.23 -11.94
C LEU A 52 -3.62 -0.18 -12.41
N PRO A 53 -2.33 -0.50 -12.34
CA PRO A 53 -1.85 -1.82 -12.78
C PRO A 53 -2.14 -2.95 -11.78
N TRP A 54 -2.71 -2.62 -10.62
CA TRP A 54 -2.92 -3.58 -9.55
C TRP A 54 -4.39 -3.89 -9.35
N ALA A 55 -4.67 -5.11 -8.86
CA ALA A 55 -6.03 -5.56 -8.67
C ALA A 55 -6.70 -4.90 -7.46
N MET A 56 -8.01 -4.74 -7.56
CA MET A 56 -8.83 -4.28 -6.43
C MET A 56 -9.40 -5.50 -5.72
N LYS A 57 -9.29 -5.53 -4.38
CA LYS A 57 -9.84 -6.56 -3.53
C LYS A 57 -10.57 -5.89 -2.37
N ASN A 58 -11.87 -6.17 -2.21
CA ASN A 58 -12.67 -5.59 -1.11
C ASN A 58 -12.57 -4.07 -1.06
N ASN A 59 -12.60 -3.42 -2.22
CA ASN A 59 -12.51 -1.96 -2.37
C ASN A 59 -11.14 -1.38 -1.99
N LEU A 60 -10.13 -2.23 -1.85
CA LEU A 60 -8.75 -1.80 -1.60
C LEU A 60 -7.87 -2.23 -2.76
N CYS A 61 -6.87 -1.43 -3.07
CA CYS A 61 -5.91 -1.77 -4.11
C CYS A 61 -4.82 -2.67 -3.50
N ALA A 62 -4.66 -3.86 -4.04
CA ALA A 62 -3.64 -4.82 -3.57
C ALA A 62 -2.34 -4.58 -4.35
N ILE A 63 -1.38 -3.93 -3.70
CA ILE A 63 -0.11 -3.58 -4.34
C ILE A 63 0.96 -4.56 -3.87
N PRO A 64 1.64 -5.27 -4.79
CA PRO A 64 2.72 -6.17 -4.39
C PRO A 64 3.83 -5.44 -3.62
N ALA A 65 4.37 -6.07 -2.60
CA ALA A 65 5.41 -5.45 -1.78
C ALA A 65 6.63 -5.03 -2.60
N GLN A 66 6.92 -5.76 -3.67
CA GLN A 66 8.06 -5.44 -4.55
C GLN A 66 7.91 -4.09 -5.26
N GLU A 67 6.71 -3.54 -5.32
CA GLU A 67 6.48 -2.22 -5.90
C GLU A 67 6.74 -1.09 -4.91
N VAL A 68 7.01 -1.40 -3.65
CA VAL A 68 7.30 -0.41 -2.62
C VAL A 68 8.81 -0.12 -2.63
N ARG A 69 9.16 1.15 -2.82
CA ARG A 69 10.55 1.59 -2.83
C ARG A 69 11.02 1.95 -1.43
N GLU A 70 10.20 2.67 -0.69
CA GLU A 70 10.53 3.13 0.65
C GLU A 70 9.33 3.09 1.56
N ILE A 71 9.57 2.77 2.83
CA ILE A 71 8.56 2.86 3.89
C ILE A 71 9.14 3.74 4.98
N GLU A 72 8.65 4.97 5.06
CA GLU A 72 9.02 5.93 6.10
C GLU A 72 7.73 6.57 6.61
N GLU A 73 7.71 7.89 6.79
CA GLU A 73 6.47 8.59 7.14
C GLU A 73 5.44 8.43 6.03
N ARG A 74 5.92 8.33 4.80
CA ARG A 74 5.09 8.02 3.64
C ARG A 74 5.62 6.73 3.01
N ILE A 75 4.74 6.02 2.35
CA ILE A 75 5.11 4.83 1.60
C ILE A 75 5.28 5.26 0.15
N VAL A 76 6.46 5.08 -0.40
CA VAL A 76 6.79 5.53 -1.75
C VAL A 76 6.89 4.32 -2.67
N LEU A 77 6.15 4.35 -3.77
CA LEU A 77 6.14 3.28 -4.75
C LEU A 77 7.23 3.52 -5.81
N ARG A 78 7.55 2.45 -6.54
CA ARG A 78 8.58 2.51 -7.59
C ARG A 78 8.09 3.19 -8.85
N ARG A 79 6.78 3.23 -9.05
CA ARG A 79 6.21 3.85 -10.24
C ARG A 79 5.11 4.87 -9.94
#